data_83c850dd225e30474b57883a20e6708f
#
_entry.id   83c850dd225e30474b57883a20e6708f
#
_cell.length_a   1.000
_cell.length_b   1.000
_cell.length_c   1.000
_cell.angle_alpha   90.00
_cell.angle_beta   90.00
_cell.angle_gamma   90.00
#
_symmetry.space_group_name_H-M   'P 1'
#
loop_
_entity.id
_entity.type
_entity.pdbx_description
1 polymer ?
#
loop_
_entity_poly.entity_id
_entity_poly.type
_entity_poly.pdbx_seq_one_letter_code
_entity_poly.pdbx_strand_id
1 'polypeptide(L)'
;MRLLFSILLLGWACIVQAATQVQVVGLFPEAAVLLVDGQRKLVRAGQTGPGGVQVVSVDRSGALLRVDGLERRYELSRDLGSGSGYAAPAPRGQVSIARGAGGHYWVAGSINGQTVQFMVDTGASAVAMNDAQARALNIDYRVVGQPMVVSTASGTERGWRVMLDRVKIGPLDVLGVQAVVLEGGAPTQALLGMSFLSRVGWREEQGMLILEARH
;
A
#
# COMPACT_ATOMS: atom_id res chain seq x y z
N MET A 1 75.78 3.27 -10.78
CA MET A 1 74.87 4.43 -10.97
C MET A 1 73.56 3.88 -11.47
N ARG A 2 72.63 3.56 -10.55
CA ARG A 2 71.29 2.95 -10.84
C ARG A 2 70.20 3.98 -10.52
N LEU A 3 69.58 4.48 -11.57
CA LEU A 3 68.42 5.37 -11.47
C LEU A 3 67.13 4.54 -11.20
N LEU A 4 66.56 4.75 -10.04
CA LEU A 4 65.22 4.22 -9.70
C LEU A 4 64.15 5.21 -10.20
N PHE A 5 63.36 4.77 -11.17
CA PHE A 5 62.15 5.49 -11.63
C PHE A 5 61.00 5.04 -10.77
N SER A 6 60.53 5.91 -9.87
CA SER A 6 59.27 5.71 -9.13
C SER A 6 58.10 6.16 -9.98
N ILE A 7 57.28 5.23 -10.43
CA ILE A 7 56.00 5.51 -11.10
C ILE A 7 54.93 5.75 -10.03
N LEU A 8 54.48 7.00 -9.93
CA LEU A 8 53.33 7.41 -9.08
C LEU A 8 52.03 7.08 -9.81
N LEU A 9 51.34 6.01 -9.40
CA LEU A 9 49.99 5.68 -9.86
C LEU A 9 48.97 6.57 -9.15
N LEU A 10 48.50 7.61 -9.84
CA LEU A 10 47.30 8.36 -9.41
C LEU A 10 46.04 7.50 -9.66
N GLY A 11 45.52 6.92 -8.60
CA GLY A 11 44.21 6.28 -8.64
C GLY A 11 43.10 7.32 -8.76
N TRP A 12 42.38 7.36 -9.87
CA TRP A 12 41.14 8.12 -10.01
C TRP A 12 40.04 7.39 -9.26
N ALA A 13 39.68 7.90 -8.10
CA ALA A 13 38.47 7.49 -7.40
C ALA A 13 37.24 8.04 -8.17
N CYS A 14 36.53 7.18 -8.90
CA CYS A 14 35.23 7.50 -9.43
C CYS A 14 34.27 7.69 -8.23
N ILE A 15 33.92 8.94 -7.92
CA ILE A 15 32.84 9.25 -6.99
C ILE A 15 31.54 8.95 -7.74
N VAL A 16 30.93 7.81 -7.45
CA VAL A 16 29.56 7.52 -7.87
C VAL A 16 28.64 8.41 -7.03
N GLN A 17 28.19 9.53 -7.61
CA GLN A 17 27.14 10.34 -7.01
C GLN A 17 25.82 9.54 -7.10
N ALA A 18 25.30 9.14 -5.95
CA ALA A 18 23.96 8.60 -5.86
C ALA A 18 22.95 9.69 -6.28
N ALA A 19 22.16 9.44 -7.29
CA ALA A 19 21.13 10.36 -7.76
C ALA A 19 20.06 10.52 -6.68
N THR A 20 19.75 11.76 -6.27
CA THR A 20 18.70 12.08 -5.30
C THR A 20 17.35 11.63 -5.84
N GLN A 21 16.67 10.74 -5.12
CA GLN A 21 15.34 10.27 -5.50
C GLN A 21 14.26 11.21 -4.95
N VAL A 22 13.50 11.81 -5.86
CA VAL A 22 12.47 12.81 -5.52
C VAL A 22 11.13 12.38 -6.08
N GLN A 23 10.10 12.39 -5.23
CA GLN A 23 8.70 12.17 -5.61
C GLN A 23 7.81 13.26 -5.01
N VAL A 24 6.78 13.68 -5.76
CA VAL A 24 5.73 14.57 -5.27
C VAL A 24 4.54 13.71 -4.84
N VAL A 25 4.30 13.65 -3.55
CA VAL A 25 3.25 12.80 -2.93
C VAL A 25 2.02 13.57 -2.47
N GLY A 26 2.03 14.89 -2.63
CA GLY A 26 0.89 15.76 -2.33
C GLY A 26 1.07 17.14 -2.93
N LEU A 27 -0.02 17.75 -3.41
CA LEU A 27 -0.05 19.10 -3.95
C LEU A 27 -1.04 19.93 -3.15
N PHE A 28 -0.61 21.14 -2.75
CA PHE A 28 -1.40 22.14 -2.03
C PHE A 28 -1.22 23.50 -2.72
N PRO A 29 -2.07 24.49 -2.48
CA PRO A 29 -1.81 25.84 -2.95
C PRO A 29 -0.43 26.32 -2.48
N GLU A 30 0.46 26.62 -3.43
CA GLU A 30 1.83 27.10 -3.20
C GLU A 30 2.75 26.18 -2.36
N ALA A 31 2.41 24.89 -2.21
CA ALA A 31 3.23 23.92 -1.49
C ALA A 31 3.11 22.51 -2.07
N ALA A 32 4.18 21.74 -1.97
CA ALA A 32 4.17 20.31 -2.32
C ALA A 32 4.68 19.47 -1.15
N VAL A 33 4.12 18.28 -0.96
CA VAL A 33 4.71 17.27 -0.10
C VAL A 33 5.68 16.47 -0.94
N LEU A 34 6.95 16.57 -0.61
CA LEU A 34 8.03 15.85 -1.27
C LEU A 34 8.41 14.63 -0.43
N LEU A 35 8.71 13.54 -1.10
CA LEU A 35 9.42 12.40 -0.57
C LEU A 35 10.81 12.40 -1.22
N VAL A 36 11.85 12.69 -0.45
CA VAL A 36 13.23 12.77 -0.90
C VAL A 36 14.06 11.80 -0.08
N ASP A 37 14.65 10.81 -0.73
CA ASP A 37 15.46 9.75 -0.09
C ASP A 37 14.78 9.14 1.16
N GLY A 38 13.45 8.90 1.06
CA GLY A 38 12.63 8.36 2.14
C GLY A 38 12.14 9.38 3.18
N GLN A 39 12.59 10.64 3.13
CA GLN A 39 12.12 11.70 4.04
C GLN A 39 10.93 12.46 3.44
N ARG A 40 9.80 12.44 4.16
CA ARG A 40 8.59 13.15 3.75
C ARG A 40 8.54 14.55 4.38
N LYS A 41 8.40 15.59 3.56
CA LYS A 41 8.31 16.97 4.05
C LYS A 41 7.41 17.84 3.16
N LEU A 42 6.59 18.68 3.81
CA LEU A 42 5.88 19.77 3.12
C LEU A 42 6.86 20.91 2.85
N VAL A 43 7.01 21.29 1.59
CA VAL A 43 7.89 22.38 1.14
C VAL A 43 7.07 23.40 0.35
N ARG A 44 7.13 24.67 0.72
CA ARG A 44 6.45 25.74 -0.01
C ARG A 44 7.24 26.17 -1.24
N ALA A 45 6.54 26.73 -2.23
CA ALA A 45 7.19 27.38 -3.37
C ALA A 45 8.23 28.40 -2.91
N GLY A 46 9.40 28.38 -3.53
CA GLY A 46 10.56 29.18 -3.16
C GLY A 46 11.43 28.61 -2.02
N GLN A 47 10.99 27.56 -1.34
CA GLN A 47 11.74 26.94 -0.24
C GLN A 47 12.52 25.71 -0.68
N THR A 48 13.60 25.41 0.06
CA THR A 48 14.41 24.22 -0.12
C THR A 48 14.02 23.16 0.92
N GLY A 49 13.78 21.93 0.45
CA GLY A 49 13.45 20.75 1.23
C GLY A 49 14.65 19.84 1.51
N PRO A 50 14.40 18.60 1.93
CA PRO A 50 15.42 17.57 2.12
C PRO A 50 16.24 17.35 0.85
N GLY A 51 17.48 16.90 0.98
CA GLY A 51 18.35 16.62 -0.16
C GLY A 51 18.68 17.83 -1.06
N GLY A 52 18.46 19.06 -0.57
CA GLY A 52 18.70 20.27 -1.37
C GLY A 52 17.66 20.54 -2.48
N VAL A 53 16.55 19.81 -2.50
CA VAL A 53 15.49 19.96 -3.48
C VAL A 53 14.70 21.25 -3.24
N GLN A 54 14.68 22.15 -4.21
CA GLN A 54 13.91 23.41 -4.14
C GLN A 54 12.58 23.27 -4.89
N VAL A 55 11.48 23.69 -4.26
CA VAL A 55 10.18 23.83 -4.95
C VAL A 55 10.15 25.18 -5.66
N VAL A 56 10.13 25.19 -6.96
CA VAL A 56 10.08 26.45 -7.77
C VAL A 56 8.64 26.93 -7.89
N SER A 57 7.73 26.04 -8.29
CA SER A 57 6.29 26.34 -8.38
C SER A 57 5.46 25.07 -8.21
N VAL A 58 4.19 25.24 -7.87
CA VAL A 58 3.23 24.14 -7.71
C VAL A 58 1.93 24.53 -8.41
N ASP A 59 1.36 23.59 -9.18
CA ASP A 59 0.05 23.71 -9.79
C ASP A 59 -0.82 22.46 -9.54
N ARG A 60 -2.00 22.39 -10.15
CA ARG A 60 -2.97 21.30 -9.94
C ARG A 60 -2.50 19.95 -10.49
N SER A 61 -1.51 19.91 -11.36
CA SER A 61 -1.04 18.70 -12.05
C SER A 61 0.35 18.25 -11.59
N GLY A 62 1.13 19.12 -10.91
CA GLY A 62 2.47 18.78 -10.47
C GLY A 62 3.22 19.93 -9.80
N ALA A 63 4.48 19.71 -9.54
CA ALA A 63 5.40 20.70 -9.02
C ALA A 63 6.64 20.81 -9.92
N LEU A 64 7.11 22.05 -10.15
CA LEU A 64 8.39 22.31 -10.76
C LEU A 64 9.44 22.34 -9.64
N LEU A 65 10.35 21.38 -9.68
CA LEU A 65 11.40 21.23 -8.68
C LEU A 65 12.76 21.48 -9.30
N ARG A 66 13.67 22.08 -8.53
CA ARG A 66 15.09 22.15 -8.86
C ARG A 66 15.85 21.13 -8.04
N VAL A 67 16.41 20.13 -8.70
CA VAL A 67 17.16 19.01 -8.13
C VAL A 67 18.55 19.03 -8.75
N ASP A 68 19.61 19.08 -7.97
CA ASP A 68 20.99 19.13 -8.43
C ASP A 68 21.25 20.27 -9.45
N GLY A 69 20.58 21.43 -9.24
CA GLY A 69 20.66 22.61 -10.10
C GLY A 69 19.83 22.54 -11.37
N LEU A 70 19.16 21.44 -11.68
CA LEU A 70 18.32 21.25 -12.86
C LEU A 70 16.84 21.36 -12.50
N GLU A 71 16.09 22.17 -13.26
CA GLU A 71 14.64 22.27 -13.11
C GLU A 71 13.95 21.17 -13.91
N ARG A 72 13.10 20.43 -13.22
CA ARG A 72 12.26 19.38 -13.82
C ARG A 72 10.86 19.43 -13.24
N ARG A 73 9.88 19.13 -14.09
CA ARG A 73 8.49 18.96 -13.66
C ARG A 73 8.29 17.55 -13.12
N TYR A 74 7.72 17.49 -11.93
CA TYR A 74 7.31 16.25 -11.28
C TYR A 74 5.80 16.27 -11.15
N GLU A 75 5.15 15.27 -11.71
CA GLU A 75 3.71 15.07 -11.55
C GLU A 75 3.40 14.50 -10.18
N LEU A 76 2.16 14.68 -9.72
CA LEU A 76 1.68 14.02 -8.51
C LEU A 76 1.78 12.50 -8.72
N SER A 77 2.59 11.84 -7.92
CA SER A 77 2.62 10.37 -7.90
C SER A 77 1.24 9.87 -7.52
N ARG A 78 0.52 9.26 -8.46
CA ARG A 78 -0.85 8.74 -8.26
C ARG A 78 -0.91 7.49 -7.39
N ASP A 79 0.18 7.11 -6.75
CA ASP A 79 0.19 6.13 -5.65
C ASP A 79 -0.46 6.74 -4.40
N LEU A 80 -1.73 7.12 -4.53
CA LEU A 80 -2.58 7.54 -3.44
C LEU A 80 -2.92 6.30 -2.61
N GLY A 81 -2.13 6.09 -1.57
CA GLY A 81 -2.58 5.19 -0.51
C GLY A 81 -1.64 4.09 -0.05
N SER A 82 -0.36 4.22 -0.29
CA SER A 82 0.59 3.38 0.45
C SER A 82 1.77 4.24 0.85
N GLY A 83 1.98 4.44 2.13
CA GLY A 83 3.27 4.87 2.66
C GLY A 83 4.31 3.83 2.27
N SER A 84 4.75 3.87 1.02
CA SER A 84 5.80 3.01 0.51
C SER A 84 7.13 3.71 0.70
N GLY A 85 7.82 3.38 1.80
CA GLY A 85 9.27 3.31 1.70
C GLY A 85 9.58 2.39 0.52
N TYR A 86 10.57 2.74 -0.28
CA TYR A 86 11.04 1.92 -1.40
C TYR A 86 11.36 0.51 -0.89
N ALA A 87 10.40 -0.37 -0.96
CA ALA A 87 10.69 -1.78 -1.09
C ALA A 87 11.15 -1.95 -2.55
N ALA A 88 12.29 -2.59 -2.75
CA ALA A 88 12.63 -3.19 -4.04
C ALA A 88 11.36 -3.80 -4.64
N PRO A 89 11.18 -3.80 -5.99
CA PRO A 89 9.96 -4.34 -6.58
C PRO A 89 9.64 -5.65 -5.89
N ALA A 90 8.46 -5.70 -5.26
CA ALA A 90 8.07 -6.86 -4.46
C ALA A 90 8.28 -8.10 -5.32
N PRO A 91 8.89 -9.17 -4.80
CA PRO A 91 9.04 -10.41 -5.53
C PRO A 91 7.73 -10.78 -6.20
N ARG A 92 7.76 -11.28 -7.42
CA ARG A 92 6.55 -11.64 -8.17
C ARG A 92 5.66 -12.52 -7.27
N GLY A 93 4.42 -12.09 -7.02
CA GLY A 93 3.49 -12.81 -6.13
C GLY A 93 3.44 -12.33 -4.67
N GLN A 94 3.99 -11.15 -4.36
CA GLN A 94 3.98 -10.57 -3.01
C GLN A 94 3.28 -9.22 -2.97
N VAL A 95 2.63 -8.90 -1.85
CA VAL A 95 2.05 -7.59 -1.53
C VAL A 95 2.60 -7.13 -0.18
N SER A 96 3.12 -5.92 -0.12
CA SER A 96 3.57 -5.28 1.12
C SER A 96 2.59 -4.19 1.52
N ILE A 97 2.08 -4.23 2.75
CA ILE A 97 1.04 -3.36 3.28
C ILE A 97 1.60 -2.63 4.49
N ALA A 98 1.73 -1.32 4.39
CA ALA A 98 2.15 -0.52 5.54
C ALA A 98 1.04 -0.40 6.58
N ARG A 99 1.42 -0.31 7.85
CA ARG A 99 0.49 -0.03 8.94
C ARG A 99 -0.08 1.38 8.78
N GLY A 100 -1.40 1.49 8.68
CA GLY A 100 -2.13 2.74 8.45
C GLY A 100 -2.78 3.30 9.71
N ALA A 101 -3.80 4.11 9.50
CA ALA A 101 -4.57 4.74 10.57
C ALA A 101 -5.13 3.72 11.56
N GLY A 102 -5.09 4.06 12.84
CA GLY A 102 -5.55 3.17 13.92
C GLY A 102 -4.66 1.95 14.18
N GLY A 103 -3.48 1.87 13.54
CA GLY A 103 -2.59 0.72 13.69
C GLY A 103 -3.01 -0.51 12.88
N HIS A 104 -3.98 -0.38 11.98
CA HIS A 104 -4.48 -1.46 11.14
C HIS A 104 -3.79 -1.50 9.78
N TYR A 105 -3.84 -2.65 9.11
CA TYR A 105 -3.37 -2.85 7.75
C TYR A 105 -4.55 -2.73 6.79
N TRP A 106 -4.42 -1.82 5.81
CA TRP A 106 -5.46 -1.52 4.82
C TRP A 106 -4.98 -1.90 3.43
N VAL A 107 -5.78 -2.65 2.70
CA VAL A 107 -5.40 -3.09 1.36
C VAL A 107 -6.58 -3.04 0.40
N ALA A 108 -6.34 -2.49 -0.78
CA ALA A 108 -7.30 -2.56 -1.88
C ALA A 108 -7.25 -3.96 -2.54
N GLY A 109 -8.42 -4.46 -2.87
CA GLY A 109 -8.56 -5.74 -3.55
C GLY A 109 -9.85 -5.81 -4.34
N SER A 110 -10.26 -7.02 -4.70
CA SER A 110 -11.56 -7.26 -5.31
C SER A 110 -12.21 -8.55 -4.84
N ILE A 111 -13.53 -8.55 -4.82
CA ILE A 111 -14.39 -9.72 -4.63
C ILE A 111 -15.18 -9.91 -5.91
N ASN A 112 -15.07 -11.07 -6.54
CA ASN A 112 -15.77 -11.41 -7.79
C ASN A 112 -15.62 -10.33 -8.88
N GLY A 113 -14.43 -9.68 -8.92
CA GLY A 113 -14.11 -8.60 -9.85
C GLY A 113 -14.54 -7.19 -9.42
N GLN A 114 -15.31 -7.02 -8.36
CA GLN A 114 -15.73 -5.73 -7.80
C GLN A 114 -14.68 -5.23 -6.79
N THR A 115 -14.23 -3.98 -6.96
CA THR A 115 -13.21 -3.38 -6.08
C THR A 115 -13.74 -3.18 -4.66
N VAL A 116 -12.92 -3.50 -3.66
CA VAL A 116 -13.23 -3.34 -2.25
C VAL A 116 -11.98 -2.95 -1.47
N GLN A 117 -12.14 -2.12 -0.45
CA GLN A 117 -11.10 -1.82 0.53
C GLN A 117 -11.26 -2.74 1.72
N PHE A 118 -10.21 -3.49 2.02
CA PHE A 118 -10.18 -4.39 3.18
C PHE A 118 -9.38 -3.81 4.34
N MET A 119 -9.83 -4.10 5.55
CA MET A 119 -8.99 -4.09 6.74
C MET A 119 -8.54 -5.53 7.01
N VAL A 120 -7.24 -5.76 7.12
CA VAL A 120 -6.72 -7.09 7.45
C VAL A 120 -6.99 -7.38 8.92
N ASP A 121 -7.66 -8.50 9.18
CA ASP A 121 -8.08 -8.91 10.51
C ASP A 121 -7.81 -10.39 10.76
N THR A 122 -6.73 -10.69 11.48
CA THR A 122 -6.37 -12.07 11.87
C THR A 122 -7.30 -12.65 12.96
N GLY A 123 -8.10 -11.80 13.62
CA GLY A 123 -9.11 -12.21 14.58
C GLY A 123 -10.43 -12.67 13.93
N ALA A 124 -10.66 -12.26 12.68
CA ALA A 124 -11.82 -12.70 11.93
C ALA A 124 -11.56 -14.08 11.30
N SER A 125 -12.40 -15.07 11.58
CA SER A 125 -12.27 -16.43 11.01
C SER A 125 -12.55 -16.49 9.50
N ALA A 126 -13.32 -15.55 8.97
CA ALA A 126 -13.68 -15.47 7.55
C ALA A 126 -13.59 -14.03 7.05
N VAL A 127 -13.57 -13.85 5.74
CA VAL A 127 -13.86 -12.55 5.14
C VAL A 127 -15.22 -12.10 5.65
N ALA A 128 -15.34 -10.87 6.15
CA ALA A 128 -16.59 -10.38 6.71
C ALA A 128 -16.97 -9.01 6.12
N MET A 129 -18.24 -8.80 5.94
CA MET A 129 -18.80 -7.54 5.45
C MET A 129 -20.22 -7.35 5.98
N ASN A 130 -20.71 -6.12 5.95
CA ASN A 130 -22.10 -5.84 6.24
C ASN A 130 -22.98 -6.01 5.00
N ASP A 131 -24.30 -5.94 5.21
CA ASP A 131 -25.30 -6.11 4.16
C ASP A 131 -25.23 -5.03 3.07
N ALA A 132 -24.87 -3.78 3.42
CA ALA A 132 -24.71 -2.71 2.45
C ALA A 132 -23.51 -2.95 1.53
N GLN A 133 -22.40 -3.43 2.10
CA GLN A 133 -21.21 -3.81 1.34
C GLN A 133 -21.49 -5.01 0.41
N ALA A 134 -22.19 -6.02 0.90
CA ALA A 134 -22.56 -7.18 0.09
C ALA A 134 -23.42 -6.77 -1.12
N ARG A 135 -24.41 -5.89 -0.91
CA ARG A 135 -25.21 -5.33 -2.02
C ARG A 135 -24.37 -4.54 -3.02
N ALA A 136 -23.45 -3.69 -2.53
CA ALA A 136 -22.56 -2.91 -3.41
C ALA A 136 -21.63 -3.81 -4.24
N LEU A 137 -21.32 -5.00 -3.75
CA LEU A 137 -20.52 -6.03 -4.43
C LEU A 137 -21.37 -7.00 -5.28
N ASN A 138 -22.67 -6.73 -5.43
CA ASN A 138 -23.62 -7.58 -6.13
C ASN A 138 -23.70 -9.02 -5.57
N ILE A 139 -23.56 -9.18 -4.26
CA ILE A 139 -23.69 -10.47 -3.58
C ILE A 139 -25.11 -10.57 -3.03
N ASP A 140 -25.96 -11.37 -3.66
CA ASP A 140 -27.30 -11.68 -3.13
C ASP A 140 -27.20 -12.78 -2.06
N TYR A 141 -26.65 -12.40 -0.91
CA TYR A 141 -26.33 -13.29 0.18
C TYR A 141 -27.53 -14.04 0.75
N ARG A 142 -28.77 -13.51 0.57
CA ARG A 142 -30.00 -14.16 1.03
C ARG A 142 -30.44 -15.29 0.13
N VAL A 143 -30.04 -15.25 -1.15
CA VAL A 143 -30.33 -16.30 -2.13
C VAL A 143 -29.25 -17.39 -2.11
N VAL A 144 -27.99 -16.96 -2.13
CA VAL A 144 -26.87 -17.92 -2.25
C VAL A 144 -26.25 -18.35 -0.91
N GLY A 145 -26.62 -17.66 0.18
CA GLY A 145 -26.02 -17.85 1.50
C GLY A 145 -26.82 -18.80 2.40
N GLN A 146 -26.16 -19.24 3.44
CA GLN A 146 -26.74 -20.04 4.51
C GLN A 146 -26.86 -19.16 5.77
N PRO A 147 -28.07 -19.04 6.38
CA PRO A 147 -28.24 -18.26 7.58
C PRO A 147 -27.45 -18.86 8.74
N MET A 148 -26.84 -18.01 9.54
CA MET A 148 -26.07 -18.40 10.71
C MET A 148 -26.11 -17.35 11.81
N VAL A 149 -25.67 -17.73 12.99
CA VAL A 149 -25.46 -16.81 14.10
C VAL A 149 -23.95 -16.64 14.28
N VAL A 150 -23.51 -15.41 14.44
CA VAL A 150 -22.09 -15.04 14.54
C VAL A 150 -21.85 -14.40 15.89
N SER A 151 -20.84 -14.87 16.61
CA SER A 151 -20.32 -14.17 17.78
C SER A 151 -19.35 -13.09 17.33
N THR A 152 -19.62 -11.85 17.70
CA THR A 152 -18.77 -10.69 17.45
C THR A 152 -18.30 -10.09 18.77
N ALA A 153 -17.40 -9.14 18.73
CA ALA A 153 -16.94 -8.41 19.92
C ALA A 153 -18.10 -7.63 20.60
N SER A 154 -19.15 -7.28 19.84
CA SER A 154 -20.32 -6.55 20.34
C SER A 154 -21.45 -7.47 20.83
N GLY A 155 -21.32 -8.79 20.66
CA GLY A 155 -22.34 -9.77 21.00
C GLY A 155 -22.65 -10.73 19.87
N THR A 156 -23.87 -11.26 19.86
CA THR A 156 -24.30 -12.26 18.88
C THR A 156 -25.18 -11.58 17.83
N GLU A 157 -24.82 -11.74 16.56
CA GLU A 157 -25.50 -11.15 15.42
C GLU A 157 -25.98 -12.21 14.42
N ARG A 158 -27.01 -11.87 13.66
CA ARG A 158 -27.44 -12.68 12.52
C ARG A 158 -26.52 -12.42 11.34
N GLY A 159 -26.15 -13.48 10.65
CA GLY A 159 -25.34 -13.41 9.46
C GLY A 159 -25.66 -14.49 8.47
N TRP A 160 -24.99 -14.41 7.35
CA TRP A 160 -25.13 -15.34 6.22
C TRP A 160 -23.75 -15.79 5.80
N ARG A 161 -23.52 -17.12 5.80
CA ARG A 161 -22.32 -17.69 5.23
C ARG A 161 -22.51 -17.76 3.73
N VAL A 162 -21.53 -17.18 3.00
CA VAL A 162 -21.52 -17.21 1.53
C VAL A 162 -20.15 -17.71 1.05
N MET A 163 -20.13 -18.27 -0.15
CA MET A 163 -18.90 -18.61 -0.84
C MET A 163 -18.64 -17.59 -1.93
N LEU A 164 -17.52 -16.89 -1.81
CA LEU A 164 -17.04 -15.94 -2.83
C LEU A 164 -16.28 -16.74 -3.88
N ASP A 165 -16.58 -16.52 -5.15
CA ASP A 165 -15.89 -17.25 -6.24
C ASP A 165 -14.41 -16.89 -6.24
N ARG A 166 -14.08 -15.62 -6.00
CA ARG A 166 -12.73 -15.10 -6.06
C ARG A 166 -12.51 -13.91 -5.17
N VAL A 167 -11.39 -13.89 -4.45
CA VAL A 167 -10.85 -12.72 -3.75
C VAL A 167 -9.44 -12.47 -4.26
N LYS A 168 -9.17 -11.24 -4.73
CA LYS A 168 -7.88 -10.87 -5.28
C LYS A 168 -7.26 -9.70 -4.52
N ILE A 169 -6.01 -9.82 -4.12
CA ILE A 169 -5.21 -8.78 -3.47
C ILE A 169 -3.90 -8.64 -4.26
N GLY A 170 -3.80 -7.59 -5.08
CA GLY A 170 -2.67 -7.45 -6.00
C GLY A 170 -2.50 -8.69 -6.89
N PRO A 171 -1.32 -9.37 -6.86
CA PRO A 171 -1.06 -10.60 -7.62
C PRO A 171 -1.65 -11.86 -6.96
N LEU A 172 -2.10 -11.78 -5.71
CA LEU A 172 -2.67 -12.93 -4.99
C LEU A 172 -4.12 -13.13 -5.42
N ASP A 173 -4.44 -14.31 -5.92
CA ASP A 173 -5.74 -14.68 -6.46
C ASP A 173 -6.21 -15.98 -5.81
N VAL A 174 -7.23 -15.89 -4.95
CA VAL A 174 -7.74 -17.01 -4.16
C VAL A 174 -9.18 -17.30 -4.55
N LEU A 175 -9.43 -18.50 -5.02
CA LEU A 175 -10.75 -18.96 -5.43
C LEU A 175 -11.49 -19.63 -4.27
N GLY A 176 -12.83 -19.55 -4.25
CA GLY A 176 -13.68 -20.23 -3.28
C GLY A 176 -13.36 -19.78 -1.84
N VAL A 177 -13.50 -18.50 -1.56
CA VAL A 177 -13.22 -17.94 -0.22
C VAL A 177 -14.52 -17.85 0.57
N GLN A 178 -14.56 -18.49 1.73
CA GLN A 178 -15.71 -18.37 2.62
C GLN A 178 -15.80 -16.95 3.18
N ALA A 179 -16.99 -16.38 3.15
CA ALA A 179 -17.27 -15.07 3.75
C ALA A 179 -18.53 -15.11 4.61
N VAL A 180 -18.69 -14.10 5.45
CA VAL A 180 -19.86 -13.87 6.27
C VAL A 180 -20.38 -12.47 5.98
N VAL A 181 -21.66 -12.39 5.66
CA VAL A 181 -22.40 -11.13 5.57
C VAL A 181 -23.19 -10.97 6.86
N LEU A 182 -22.92 -9.90 7.62
CA LEU A 182 -23.64 -9.57 8.85
C LEU A 182 -24.84 -8.65 8.53
N GLU A 183 -25.99 -8.92 9.14
CA GLU A 183 -27.15 -8.04 9.07
C GLU A 183 -26.94 -6.85 10.01
N GLY A 184 -26.85 -5.64 9.44
CA GLY A 184 -26.63 -4.42 10.20
C GLY A 184 -25.44 -3.61 9.70
N GLY A 185 -25.05 -2.59 10.49
CA GLY A 185 -24.02 -1.63 10.09
C GLY A 185 -22.57 -2.08 10.34
N ALA A 186 -22.36 -3.18 11.03
CA ALA A 186 -21.01 -3.72 11.33
C ALA A 186 -20.71 -4.97 10.46
N PRO A 187 -19.45 -5.18 10.10
CA PRO A 187 -18.33 -4.26 10.23
C PRO A 187 -18.45 -3.07 9.29
N THR A 188 -17.98 -1.89 9.69
CA THR A 188 -18.03 -0.69 8.85
C THR A 188 -17.10 -0.78 7.63
N GLN A 189 -16.13 -1.65 7.69
CA GLN A 189 -15.18 -1.95 6.61
C GLN A 189 -15.16 -3.46 6.35
N ALA A 190 -14.97 -3.86 5.10
CA ALA A 190 -14.80 -5.28 4.80
C ALA A 190 -13.52 -5.81 5.48
N LEU A 191 -13.63 -6.95 6.15
CA LEU A 191 -12.53 -7.60 6.85
C LEU A 191 -11.91 -8.68 5.97
N LEU A 192 -10.59 -8.64 5.81
CA LEU A 192 -9.83 -9.72 5.19
C LEU A 192 -9.41 -10.72 6.27
N GLY A 193 -10.24 -11.72 6.51
CA GLY A 193 -10.08 -12.69 7.60
C GLY A 193 -9.32 -13.95 7.20
N MET A 194 -9.27 -14.89 8.14
CA MET A 194 -8.45 -16.11 8.03
C MET A 194 -8.89 -17.05 6.90
N SER A 195 -10.12 -16.99 6.42
CA SER A 195 -10.55 -17.78 5.24
C SER A 195 -9.75 -17.43 3.97
N PHE A 196 -9.20 -16.22 3.89
CA PHE A 196 -8.24 -15.81 2.86
C PHE A 196 -6.80 -15.94 3.38
N LEU A 197 -6.49 -15.37 4.54
CA LEU A 197 -5.11 -15.27 5.05
C LEU A 197 -4.44 -16.62 5.25
N SER A 198 -5.19 -17.65 5.68
CA SER A 198 -4.64 -19.00 5.82
C SER A 198 -4.24 -19.68 4.49
N ARG A 199 -4.70 -19.15 3.36
CA ARG A 199 -4.43 -19.70 2.02
C ARG A 199 -3.24 -19.02 1.33
N VAL A 200 -2.69 -17.97 1.94
CA VAL A 200 -1.49 -17.25 1.50
C VAL A 200 -0.43 -17.31 2.61
N GLY A 201 0.83 -17.09 2.25
CA GLY A 201 1.85 -16.78 3.23
C GLY A 201 1.66 -15.36 3.75
N TRP A 202 1.84 -15.14 5.05
CA TRP A 202 1.86 -13.80 5.59
C TRP A 202 2.80 -13.70 6.79
N ARG A 203 3.44 -12.54 6.93
CA ARG A 203 4.32 -12.20 8.03
C ARG A 203 4.34 -10.71 8.26
N GLU A 204 4.65 -10.30 9.47
CA GLU A 204 4.84 -8.90 9.82
C GLU A 204 6.33 -8.64 10.05
N GLU A 205 6.88 -7.68 9.33
CA GLU A 205 8.27 -7.26 9.42
C GLU A 205 8.36 -5.73 9.42
N GLN A 206 9.05 -5.16 10.39
CA GLN A 206 9.32 -3.71 10.48
C GLN A 206 8.05 -2.82 10.31
N GLY A 207 6.91 -3.26 10.86
CA GLY A 207 5.64 -2.54 10.77
C GLY A 207 4.94 -2.65 9.41
N MET A 208 5.40 -3.54 8.55
CA MET A 208 4.75 -3.90 7.30
C MET A 208 4.20 -5.32 7.38
N LEU A 209 2.99 -5.51 6.88
CA LEU A 209 2.42 -6.82 6.64
C LEU A 209 2.76 -7.25 5.20
N ILE A 210 3.37 -8.40 5.07
CA ILE A 210 3.76 -8.98 3.80
C ILE A 210 2.86 -10.18 3.53
N LEU A 211 2.15 -10.14 2.41
CA LEU A 211 1.36 -11.27 1.90
C LEU A 211 2.07 -11.85 0.69
N GLU A 212 2.12 -13.19 0.58
CA GLU A 212 2.79 -13.87 -0.53
C GLU A 212 2.05 -15.14 -0.97
N ALA A 213 2.18 -15.51 -2.24
CA ALA A 213 1.60 -16.76 -2.73
C ALA A 213 2.25 -17.94 -2.01
N ARG A 214 1.45 -18.91 -1.58
CA ARG A 214 1.96 -20.22 -1.15
C ARG A 214 2.29 -21.06 -2.40
N HIS A 215 3.50 -21.57 -2.42
CA HIS A 215 3.96 -22.53 -3.41
C HIS A 215 3.58 -23.96 -2.99
#